data_1c414522cad99437cc7ed4a74f52881c
#
_entry.id   1c414522cad99437cc7ed4a74f52881c
#
_cell.length_a   1.000
_cell.length_b   1.000
_cell.length_c   1.000
_cell.angle_alpha   90.00
_cell.angle_beta   90.00
_cell.angle_gamma   90.00
#
_symmetry.space_group_name_H-M   'P 1'
#
loop_
_entity.id
_entity.type
_entity.pdbx_description
1 polymer ?
#
loop_
_entity_poly.entity_id
_entity_poly.type
_entity_poly.pdbx_seq_one_letter_code
_entity_poly.pdbx_strand_id
1 'polypeptide(L)'
;DDGIWSVASGFFTENTPNRFWLAFSNPRRNSGYFYECFNSKREFWRTKTVDARSVEGTDKAVYQQIIDEYGPDSSAAHVEVYGEFPNASDDQFIGTMLVDEAMARPPSKDPSAPIVVGVDPARFGADATVIAIRQGRDILAIRRFRGDDTMEVVGRVIDVITEFSPQLVVIDEGGLGAGVVDRLKEQRYKIRGVNFGNKSIKPLMYGN
;
A
#
# COMPACT_ATOMS: atom_id res chain seq x y z
N ASP A 1 3.45 -10.21 14.18
CA ASP A 1 3.72 -8.91 14.80
C ASP A 1 5.21 -8.59 14.66
N ASP A 2 5.54 -7.58 13.83
CA ASP A 2 6.92 -7.22 13.48
C ASP A 2 7.71 -6.70 14.70
N GLY A 3 7.03 -6.21 15.73
CA GLY A 3 7.66 -5.82 17.00
C GLY A 3 8.31 -7.01 17.73
N ILE A 4 7.67 -8.17 17.70
CA ILE A 4 8.24 -9.40 18.28
C ILE A 4 9.51 -9.84 17.56
N TRP A 5 9.53 -9.71 16.22
CA TRP A 5 10.69 -10.04 15.41
C TRP A 5 11.89 -9.15 15.73
N SER A 6 11.65 -7.84 15.91
CA SER A 6 12.70 -6.89 16.31
C SER A 6 13.30 -7.24 17.66
N VAL A 7 12.49 -7.58 18.66
CA VAL A 7 12.95 -7.98 19.99
C VAL A 7 13.71 -9.31 19.92
N ALA A 8 13.15 -10.31 19.22
CA ALA A 8 13.77 -11.64 19.10
C ALA A 8 15.12 -11.60 18.38
N SER A 9 15.29 -10.70 17.39
CA SER A 9 16.58 -10.55 16.69
C SER A 9 17.73 -10.13 17.62
N GLY A 10 17.41 -9.41 18.70
CA GLY A 10 18.39 -9.02 19.72
C GLY A 10 19.09 -10.21 20.40
N PHE A 11 18.42 -11.36 20.54
CA PHE A 11 19.02 -12.58 21.10
C PHE A 11 20.09 -13.21 20.20
N PHE A 12 20.20 -12.79 18.97
CA PHE A 12 21.20 -13.29 18.01
C PHE A 12 22.45 -12.42 17.90
N THR A 13 22.57 -11.40 18.74
CA THR A 13 23.75 -10.51 18.75
C THR A 13 24.94 -11.13 19.48
N GLU A 14 24.74 -12.11 20.37
CA GLU A 14 25.80 -12.79 21.08
C GLU A 14 26.51 -13.81 20.18
N ASN A 15 27.82 -13.96 20.33
CA ASN A 15 28.64 -14.94 19.60
C ASN A 15 28.51 -16.34 20.22
N THR A 16 27.36 -16.97 20.10
CA THR A 16 27.07 -18.31 20.58
C THR A 16 26.96 -19.29 19.40
N PRO A 17 27.66 -20.42 19.39
CA PRO A 17 27.53 -21.41 18.32
C PRO A 17 26.16 -22.11 18.37
N ASN A 18 25.73 -22.65 17.22
CA ASN A 18 24.50 -23.44 17.10
C ASN A 18 23.21 -22.70 17.49
N ARG A 19 23.07 -21.47 17.02
CA ARG A 19 21.84 -20.71 17.16
C ARG A 19 20.84 -21.05 16.04
N PHE A 20 19.59 -21.27 16.42
CA PHE A 20 18.53 -21.54 15.45
C PHE A 20 17.36 -20.60 15.72
N TRP A 21 16.84 -20.00 14.66
CA TRP A 21 15.58 -19.27 14.71
C TRP A 21 14.53 -20.10 13.99
N LEU A 22 13.50 -20.54 14.73
CA LEU A 22 12.38 -21.28 14.20
C LEU A 22 11.12 -20.44 14.34
N ALA A 23 10.40 -20.24 13.24
CA ALA A 23 9.14 -19.50 13.22
C ALA A 23 8.05 -20.38 12.59
N PHE A 24 6.94 -20.51 13.30
CA PHE A 24 5.77 -21.26 12.88
C PHE A 24 4.55 -20.36 12.93
N SER A 25 3.78 -20.31 11.85
CA SER A 25 2.53 -19.56 11.81
C SER A 25 1.65 -20.04 10.66
N ASN A 26 0.34 -19.86 10.81
CA ASN A 26 -0.55 -19.86 9.65
C ASN A 26 -0.32 -18.56 8.87
N PRO A 27 -0.19 -18.61 7.54
CA PRO A 27 0.18 -17.47 6.70
C PRO A 27 -1.04 -16.58 6.40
N ARG A 28 -1.56 -15.87 7.40
CA ARG A 28 -2.84 -15.12 7.31
C ARG A 28 -2.75 -13.78 6.59
N ARG A 29 -1.54 -13.26 6.33
CA ARG A 29 -1.34 -11.92 5.77
C ARG A 29 -0.26 -11.93 4.70
N ASN A 30 -0.51 -11.25 3.59
CA ASN A 30 0.47 -11.01 2.53
C ASN A 30 1.39 -9.81 2.86
N SER A 31 1.73 -9.64 4.13
CA SER A 31 2.59 -8.55 4.62
C SER A 31 3.25 -8.93 5.94
N GLY A 32 4.25 -8.15 6.34
CA GLY A 32 5.01 -8.35 7.58
C GLY A 32 6.17 -9.32 7.43
N TYR A 33 6.97 -9.42 8.49
CA TYR A 33 8.25 -10.13 8.45
C TYR A 33 8.12 -11.62 8.10
N PHE A 34 7.08 -12.31 8.60
CA PHE A 34 6.84 -13.73 8.28
C PHE A 34 6.59 -13.94 6.79
N TYR A 35 5.80 -13.06 6.15
CA TYR A 35 5.59 -13.07 4.71
C TYR A 35 6.89 -12.80 3.93
N GLU A 36 7.69 -11.83 4.39
CA GLU A 36 8.98 -11.52 3.77
C GLU A 36 9.96 -12.70 3.78
N CYS A 37 9.91 -13.57 4.81
CA CYS A 37 10.74 -14.78 4.86
C CYS A 37 10.45 -15.75 3.72
N PHE A 38 9.25 -15.74 3.16
CA PHE A 38 8.87 -16.54 1.99
C PHE A 38 9.09 -15.82 0.65
N ASN A 39 9.31 -14.50 0.69
CA ASN A 39 9.43 -13.63 -0.48
C ASN A 39 10.77 -12.88 -0.52
N SER A 40 10.80 -11.61 -0.18
CA SER A 40 11.96 -10.72 -0.31
C SER A 40 13.19 -11.15 0.48
N LYS A 41 13.01 -11.87 1.59
CA LYS A 41 14.08 -12.37 2.47
C LYS A 41 14.27 -13.89 2.34
N ARG A 42 13.76 -14.50 1.28
CA ARG A 42 13.79 -15.95 1.06
C ARG A 42 15.18 -16.55 1.11
N GLU A 43 16.20 -15.81 0.70
CA GLU A 43 17.60 -16.25 0.70
C GLU A 43 18.18 -16.49 2.11
N PHE A 44 17.63 -15.80 3.14
CA PHE A 44 18.06 -15.93 4.53
C PHE A 44 17.31 -17.00 5.32
N TRP A 45 16.25 -17.59 4.73
CA TRP A 45 15.34 -18.48 5.43
C TRP A 45 15.16 -19.80 4.71
N ARG A 46 15.18 -20.89 5.48
CA ARG A 46 14.75 -22.20 5.00
C ARG A 46 13.25 -22.34 5.28
N THR A 47 12.43 -22.08 4.30
CA THR A 47 10.97 -22.12 4.42
C THR A 47 10.40 -23.46 4.05
N LYS A 48 9.29 -23.83 4.71
CA LYS A 48 8.51 -25.03 4.40
C LYS A 48 7.03 -24.70 4.53
N THR A 49 6.28 -25.00 3.48
CA THR A 49 4.81 -24.99 3.48
C THR A 49 4.33 -26.41 3.77
N VAL A 50 3.30 -26.56 4.59
CA VAL A 50 2.76 -27.85 5.02
C VAL A 50 1.26 -27.84 4.80
N ASP A 51 0.78 -28.70 3.90
CA ASP A 51 -0.65 -28.99 3.77
C ASP A 51 -1.10 -29.83 4.98
N ALA A 52 -2.06 -29.29 5.74
CA ALA A 52 -2.53 -29.92 6.98
C ALA A 52 -3.10 -31.33 6.76
N ARG A 53 -3.61 -31.62 5.56
CA ARG A 53 -4.12 -32.95 5.19
C ARG A 53 -3.02 -34.00 5.02
N SER A 54 -1.80 -33.55 4.78
CA SER A 54 -0.62 -34.43 4.65
C SER A 54 -0.02 -34.87 5.99
N VAL A 55 -0.43 -34.20 7.08
CA VAL A 55 0.14 -34.46 8.40
C VAL A 55 -0.58 -35.63 9.06
N GLU A 56 0.19 -36.56 9.63
CA GLU A 56 -0.34 -37.66 10.40
C GLU A 56 -0.97 -37.16 11.70
N GLY A 57 -2.12 -37.72 12.09
CA GLY A 57 -2.82 -37.37 13.32
C GLY A 57 -3.74 -36.14 13.20
N THR A 58 -3.82 -35.48 12.06
CA THR A 58 -4.80 -34.40 11.83
C THR A 58 -6.17 -34.95 11.43
N ASP A 59 -7.24 -34.29 11.84
CA ASP A 59 -8.60 -34.61 11.40
C ASP A 59 -8.84 -34.06 10.00
N LYS A 60 -8.71 -34.93 8.99
CA LYS A 60 -8.84 -34.56 7.58
C LYS A 60 -10.26 -34.15 7.18
N ALA A 61 -11.28 -34.60 7.93
CA ALA A 61 -12.66 -34.24 7.67
C ALA A 61 -12.92 -32.75 7.95
N VAL A 62 -12.29 -32.20 8.98
CA VAL A 62 -12.38 -30.76 9.29
C VAL A 62 -11.80 -29.91 8.16
N TYR A 63 -10.66 -30.30 7.62
CA TYR A 63 -10.05 -29.56 6.51
C TYR A 63 -10.85 -29.68 5.22
N GLN A 64 -11.46 -30.86 4.96
CA GLN A 64 -12.35 -31.03 3.83
C GLN A 64 -13.60 -30.17 3.97
N GLN A 65 -14.16 -30.06 5.17
CA GLN A 65 -15.31 -29.18 5.43
C GLN A 65 -15.00 -27.71 5.13
N ILE A 66 -13.80 -27.22 5.44
CA ILE A 66 -13.38 -25.84 5.09
C ILE A 66 -13.39 -25.66 3.56
N ILE A 67 -12.86 -26.65 2.81
CA ILE A 67 -12.86 -26.59 1.35
C ILE A 67 -14.28 -26.62 0.79
N ASP A 68 -15.15 -27.45 1.34
CA ASP A 68 -16.54 -27.59 0.88
C ASP A 68 -17.37 -26.34 1.17
N GLU A 69 -17.11 -25.67 2.30
CA GLU A 69 -17.85 -24.47 2.74
C GLU A 69 -17.38 -23.20 2.02
N TYR A 70 -16.07 -23.00 1.90
CA TYR A 70 -15.50 -21.76 1.38
C TYR A 70 -14.97 -21.86 -0.05
N GLY A 71 -14.81 -23.07 -0.57
CA GLY A 71 -14.21 -23.34 -1.88
C GLY A 71 -12.70 -23.59 -1.82
N PRO A 72 -12.15 -24.37 -2.79
CA PRO A 72 -10.73 -24.73 -2.80
C PRO A 72 -9.79 -23.55 -3.02
N ASP A 73 -10.23 -22.50 -3.72
CA ASP A 73 -9.44 -21.32 -4.03
C ASP A 73 -9.65 -20.16 -3.03
N SER A 74 -10.37 -20.42 -1.94
CA SER A 74 -10.64 -19.42 -0.92
C SER A 74 -9.42 -19.11 -0.05
N SER A 75 -9.34 -17.89 0.48
CA SER A 75 -8.32 -17.54 1.47
C SER A 75 -8.34 -18.47 2.69
N ALA A 76 -9.51 -18.95 3.09
CA ALA A 76 -9.64 -19.92 4.20
C ALA A 76 -8.97 -21.24 3.84
N ALA A 77 -9.19 -21.79 2.64
CA ALA A 77 -8.56 -23.03 2.21
C ALA A 77 -7.04 -22.87 2.08
N HIS A 78 -6.56 -21.76 1.50
CA HIS A 78 -5.12 -21.49 1.40
C HIS A 78 -4.45 -21.43 2.77
N VAL A 79 -4.98 -20.66 3.69
CA VAL A 79 -4.37 -20.42 5.01
C VAL A 79 -4.49 -21.62 5.94
N GLU A 80 -5.70 -22.17 6.09
CA GLU A 80 -5.98 -23.15 7.14
C GLU A 80 -5.76 -24.60 6.67
N VAL A 81 -5.82 -24.87 5.35
CA VAL A 81 -5.66 -26.21 4.80
C VAL A 81 -4.31 -26.39 4.14
N TYR A 82 -3.98 -25.55 3.16
CA TYR A 82 -2.77 -25.73 2.37
C TYR A 82 -1.51 -25.15 3.00
N GLY A 83 -1.67 -24.29 4.04
CA GLY A 83 -0.55 -23.56 4.65
C GLY A 83 0.09 -22.54 3.74
N GLU A 84 -0.65 -22.04 2.78
CA GLU A 84 -0.24 -21.06 1.78
C GLU A 84 -0.76 -19.67 2.13
N PHE A 85 -0.06 -18.64 1.68
CA PHE A 85 -0.54 -17.26 1.82
C PHE A 85 -1.81 -17.07 0.99
N PRO A 86 -2.80 -16.29 1.50
CA PRO A 86 -4.03 -16.06 0.78
C PRO A 86 -3.77 -15.33 -0.54
N ASN A 87 -4.57 -15.63 -1.57
CA ASN A 87 -4.50 -14.96 -2.87
C ASN A 87 -4.87 -13.47 -2.77
N ALA A 88 -5.75 -13.12 -1.83
CA ALA A 88 -6.04 -11.76 -1.39
C ALA A 88 -6.30 -11.78 0.12
N SER A 89 -5.93 -10.75 0.88
CA SER A 89 -6.42 -10.62 2.24
C SER A 89 -7.90 -10.24 2.17
N ASP A 90 -8.75 -10.84 2.99
CA ASP A 90 -10.20 -10.50 3.07
C ASP A 90 -10.44 -9.02 3.40
N ASP A 91 -9.44 -8.37 4.00
CA ASP A 91 -9.39 -6.93 4.30
C ASP A 91 -8.84 -6.08 3.14
N GLN A 92 -8.48 -6.69 2.01
CA GLN A 92 -7.83 -5.98 0.92
C GLN A 92 -8.87 -5.45 -0.07
N PHE A 93 -9.09 -4.13 -0.09
CA PHE A 93 -10.03 -3.46 -0.99
C PHE A 93 -9.67 -3.67 -2.48
N ILE A 94 -8.37 -3.79 -2.80
CA ILE A 94 -7.88 -4.09 -4.15
C ILE A 94 -6.95 -5.30 -4.05
N GLY A 95 -7.29 -6.40 -4.71
CA GLY A 95 -6.49 -7.62 -4.71
C GLY A 95 -5.09 -7.40 -5.30
N THR A 96 -4.08 -8.04 -4.70
CA THR A 96 -2.66 -7.89 -5.11
C THR A 96 -2.48 -8.18 -6.60
N MET A 97 -3.15 -9.19 -7.13
CA MET A 97 -3.08 -9.55 -8.55
C MET A 97 -3.50 -8.40 -9.47
N LEU A 98 -4.55 -7.64 -9.11
CA LEU A 98 -4.98 -6.46 -9.87
C LEU A 98 -3.94 -5.34 -9.82
N VAL A 99 -3.24 -5.20 -8.68
CA VAL A 99 -2.15 -4.24 -8.53
C VAL A 99 -0.96 -4.64 -9.40
N ASP A 100 -0.57 -5.90 -9.36
CA ASP A 100 0.56 -6.44 -10.15
C ASP A 100 0.27 -6.33 -11.66
N GLU A 101 -0.94 -6.66 -12.09
CA GLU A 101 -1.38 -6.47 -13.48
C GLU A 101 -1.34 -4.99 -13.90
N ALA A 102 -1.78 -4.11 -13.01
CA ALA A 102 -1.74 -2.67 -13.26
C ALA A 102 -0.31 -2.13 -13.37
N MET A 103 0.60 -2.62 -12.51
CA MET A 103 2.02 -2.25 -12.53
C MET A 103 2.75 -2.82 -13.76
N ALA A 104 2.40 -4.02 -14.20
CA ALA A 104 2.97 -4.64 -15.40
C ALA A 104 2.47 -4.03 -16.71
N ARG A 105 1.38 -3.26 -16.67
CA ARG A 105 0.79 -2.66 -17.86
C ARG A 105 1.67 -1.54 -18.41
N PRO A 106 2.03 -1.57 -19.70
CA PRO A 106 2.82 -0.51 -20.30
C PRO A 106 2.05 0.83 -20.27
N PRO A 107 2.76 1.98 -20.14
CA PRO A 107 2.15 3.30 -20.22
C PRO A 107 1.40 3.50 -21.53
N SER A 108 0.25 4.16 -21.49
CA SER A 108 -0.54 4.47 -22.70
C SER A 108 0.12 5.53 -23.57
N LYS A 109 0.94 6.41 -22.95
CA LYS A 109 1.67 7.50 -23.60
C LYS A 109 0.79 8.36 -24.53
N ASP A 110 -0.39 8.73 -24.03
CA ASP A 110 -1.28 9.65 -24.76
C ASP A 110 -0.90 11.11 -24.47
N PRO A 111 -0.18 11.79 -25.39
CA PRO A 111 0.25 13.16 -25.18
C PRO A 111 -0.92 14.18 -25.26
N SER A 112 -2.06 13.77 -25.77
CA SER A 112 -3.26 14.63 -25.85
C SER A 112 -4.05 14.64 -24.53
N ALA A 113 -3.80 13.68 -23.65
CA ALA A 113 -4.47 13.60 -22.37
C ALA A 113 -4.01 14.73 -21.42
N PRO A 114 -4.93 15.30 -20.63
CA PRO A 114 -4.59 16.37 -19.70
C PRO A 114 -3.64 15.89 -18.59
N ILE A 115 -2.68 16.76 -18.24
CA ILE A 115 -1.86 16.58 -17.05
C ILE A 115 -2.65 17.06 -15.84
N VAL A 116 -2.77 16.21 -14.85
CA VAL A 116 -3.45 16.50 -13.58
C VAL A 116 -2.48 16.23 -12.43
N VAL A 117 -2.44 17.16 -11.49
CA VAL A 117 -1.62 17.05 -10.27
C VAL A 117 -2.54 16.88 -9.07
N GLY A 118 -2.27 15.87 -8.27
CA GLY A 118 -2.90 15.66 -6.96
C GLY A 118 -1.88 15.95 -5.85
N VAL A 119 -2.28 16.69 -4.83
CA VAL A 119 -1.43 17.05 -3.68
C VAL A 119 -2.12 16.61 -2.40
N ASP A 120 -1.41 15.83 -1.62
CA ASP A 120 -1.76 15.44 -0.25
C ASP A 120 -0.75 16.07 0.72
N PRO A 121 -1.07 17.24 1.31
CA PRO A 121 -0.16 17.95 2.21
C PRO A 121 -0.11 17.28 3.59
N ALA A 122 1.09 16.94 4.05
CA ALA A 122 1.31 16.47 5.42
C ALA A 122 2.08 17.51 6.25
N ARG A 123 1.81 17.53 7.56
CA ARG A 123 2.52 18.38 8.52
C ARG A 123 3.70 17.63 9.16
N PHE A 124 4.51 18.36 9.94
CA PHE A 124 5.62 17.81 10.72
C PHE A 124 5.27 16.47 11.38
N GLY A 125 6.11 15.45 11.20
CA GLY A 125 5.95 14.13 11.78
C GLY A 125 6.45 13.02 10.88
N ALA A 126 5.89 11.82 11.06
CA ALA A 126 6.23 10.64 10.26
C ALA A 126 5.63 10.69 8.85
N ASP A 127 4.58 11.48 8.64
CA ASP A 127 3.89 11.59 7.36
C ASP A 127 4.67 12.45 6.37
N ALA A 128 4.42 12.23 5.09
CA ALA A 128 5.06 12.96 4.01
C ALA A 128 4.02 13.65 3.12
N THR A 129 4.28 14.90 2.75
CA THR A 129 3.58 15.54 1.64
C THR A 129 3.84 14.75 0.37
N VAL A 130 2.78 14.39 -0.34
CA VAL A 130 2.87 13.65 -1.61
C VAL A 130 2.27 14.46 -2.74
N ILE A 131 3.02 14.58 -3.84
CA ILE A 131 2.55 15.19 -5.09
C ILE A 131 2.59 14.14 -6.17
N ALA A 132 1.42 13.76 -6.69
CA ALA A 132 1.27 12.82 -7.79
C ALA A 132 0.94 13.55 -9.09
N ILE A 133 1.72 13.30 -10.13
CA ILE A 133 1.56 13.88 -11.46
C ILE A 133 1.13 12.76 -12.41
N ARG A 134 -0.02 12.92 -13.06
CA ARG A 134 -0.53 11.96 -14.04
C ARG A 134 -0.89 12.63 -15.35
N GLN A 135 -0.76 11.90 -16.45
CA GLN A 135 -1.28 12.26 -17.75
C GLN A 135 -2.20 11.15 -18.26
N GLY A 136 -3.48 11.46 -18.45
CA GLY A 136 -4.46 10.44 -18.75
C GLY A 136 -4.52 9.36 -17.66
N ARG A 137 -4.14 8.14 -18.00
CA ARG A 137 -4.09 6.99 -17.08
C ARG A 137 -2.67 6.71 -16.54
N ASP A 138 -1.66 7.40 -17.05
CA ASP A 138 -0.27 7.14 -16.71
C ASP A 138 0.19 8.05 -15.57
N ILE A 139 0.88 7.47 -14.58
CA ILE A 139 1.58 8.25 -13.55
C ILE A 139 2.94 8.65 -14.12
N LEU A 140 3.14 9.97 -14.27
CA LEU A 140 4.40 10.52 -14.75
C LEU A 140 5.45 10.59 -13.64
N ALA A 141 5.03 11.01 -12.43
CA ALA A 141 5.91 11.10 -11.27
C ALA A 141 5.10 11.09 -9.97
N ILE A 142 5.75 10.61 -8.91
CA ILE A 142 5.30 10.76 -7.52
C ILE A 142 6.46 11.36 -6.74
N ARG A 143 6.24 12.53 -6.13
CA ARG A 143 7.21 13.24 -5.30
C ARG A 143 6.79 13.20 -3.85
N ARG A 144 7.73 12.93 -2.96
CA ARG A 144 7.50 12.82 -1.52
C ARG A 144 8.45 13.75 -0.77
N PHE A 145 7.91 14.54 0.15
CA PHE A 145 8.66 15.49 0.96
C PHE A 145 8.29 15.30 2.42
N ARG A 146 9.25 15.39 3.31
CA ARG A 146 9.05 15.26 4.76
C ARG A 146 9.57 16.48 5.48
N GLY A 147 8.85 16.88 6.52
CA GLY A 147 9.27 17.98 7.38
C GLY A 147 9.03 19.37 6.81
N ASP A 148 8.43 19.49 5.62
CA ASP A 148 8.13 20.77 4.98
C ASP A 148 7.06 21.52 5.80
N ASP A 149 7.22 22.82 5.92
CA ASP A 149 6.16 23.71 6.42
C ASP A 149 5.17 24.07 5.30
N THR A 150 4.11 24.81 5.65
CA THR A 150 3.07 25.20 4.69
C THR A 150 3.64 25.97 3.49
N MET A 151 4.62 26.83 3.72
CA MET A 151 5.19 27.69 2.67
C MET A 151 6.14 26.88 1.78
N GLU A 152 6.86 25.93 2.35
CA GLU A 152 7.69 24.98 1.59
C GLU A 152 6.81 24.10 0.69
N VAL A 153 5.69 23.58 1.21
CA VAL A 153 4.72 22.83 0.39
C VAL A 153 4.17 23.67 -0.75
N VAL A 154 3.84 24.95 -0.49
CA VAL A 154 3.43 25.89 -1.56
C VAL A 154 4.52 26.01 -2.61
N GLY A 155 5.79 26.18 -2.23
CA GLY A 155 6.93 26.23 -3.13
C GLY A 155 7.03 24.95 -3.99
N ARG A 156 6.94 23.77 -3.37
CA ARG A 156 6.95 22.47 -4.10
C ARG A 156 5.85 22.35 -5.14
N VAL A 157 4.64 22.82 -4.80
CA VAL A 157 3.51 22.82 -5.74
C VAL A 157 3.77 23.77 -6.93
N ILE A 158 4.32 24.96 -6.65
CA ILE A 158 4.69 25.94 -7.71
C ILE A 158 5.74 25.36 -8.65
N ASP A 159 6.76 24.69 -8.11
CA ASP A 159 7.81 24.03 -8.92
C ASP A 159 7.18 23.01 -9.88
N VAL A 160 6.25 22.17 -9.37
CA VAL A 160 5.54 21.16 -10.19
C VAL A 160 4.64 21.84 -11.25
N ILE A 161 3.94 22.92 -10.90
CA ILE A 161 3.13 23.68 -11.86
C ILE A 161 4.02 24.25 -12.99
N THR A 162 5.17 24.77 -12.63
CA THR A 162 6.12 25.36 -13.59
C THR A 162 6.70 24.30 -14.52
N GLU A 163 7.06 23.15 -13.97
CA GLU A 163 7.71 22.07 -14.72
C GLU A 163 6.75 21.34 -15.67
N PHE A 164 5.53 21.03 -15.19
CA PHE A 164 4.60 20.18 -15.93
C PHE A 164 3.47 20.94 -16.62
N SER A 165 3.26 22.22 -16.30
CA SER A 165 2.16 23.04 -16.85
C SER A 165 0.79 22.31 -16.83
N PRO A 166 0.32 21.80 -15.67
CA PRO A 166 -0.86 20.97 -15.59
C PRO A 166 -2.15 21.76 -15.89
N GLN A 167 -3.14 21.09 -16.49
CA GLN A 167 -4.45 21.64 -16.73
C GLN A 167 -5.31 21.71 -15.45
N LEU A 168 -5.00 20.88 -14.45
CA LEU A 168 -5.70 20.85 -13.17
C LEU A 168 -4.73 20.49 -12.05
N VAL A 169 -4.78 21.27 -10.96
CA VAL A 169 -4.13 20.95 -9.70
C VAL A 169 -5.20 20.80 -8.63
N VAL A 170 -5.23 19.64 -7.98
CA VAL A 170 -6.16 19.30 -6.89
C VAL A 170 -5.38 19.13 -5.61
N ILE A 171 -5.82 19.75 -4.54
CA ILE A 171 -5.15 19.73 -3.23
C ILE A 171 -6.16 19.27 -2.18
N ASP A 172 -5.80 18.31 -1.34
CA ASP A 172 -6.60 17.98 -0.16
C ASP A 172 -6.63 19.19 0.77
N GLU A 173 -7.83 19.71 1.04
CA GLU A 173 -8.06 20.84 1.96
C GLU A 173 -8.10 20.40 3.43
N GLY A 174 -7.96 19.10 3.74
CA GLY A 174 -7.93 18.62 5.11
C GLY A 174 -6.76 19.24 5.90
N GLY A 175 -7.03 19.70 7.12
CA GLY A 175 -5.98 20.19 8.02
C GLY A 175 -5.07 21.26 7.42
N LEU A 176 -3.81 20.93 7.16
CA LEU A 176 -2.80 21.84 6.61
C LEU A 176 -3.11 22.31 5.19
N GLY A 177 -3.80 21.49 4.41
CA GLY A 177 -4.06 21.76 3.00
C GLY A 177 -4.87 23.03 2.76
N ALA A 178 -5.73 23.44 3.69
CA ALA A 178 -6.47 24.69 3.58
C ALA A 178 -5.52 25.89 3.45
N GLY A 179 -4.47 25.96 4.28
CA GLY A 179 -3.46 27.02 4.22
C GLY A 179 -2.66 27.03 2.89
N VAL A 180 -2.35 25.85 2.36
CA VAL A 180 -1.70 25.71 1.05
C VAL A 180 -2.60 26.22 -0.08
N VAL A 181 -3.88 25.82 -0.05
CA VAL A 181 -4.90 26.25 -1.01
C VAL A 181 -5.08 27.76 -0.98
N ASP A 182 -5.26 28.35 0.19
CA ASP A 182 -5.46 29.78 0.34
C ASP A 182 -4.25 30.57 -0.18
N ARG A 183 -3.04 30.15 0.15
CA ARG A 183 -1.83 30.83 -0.29
C ARG A 183 -1.64 30.75 -1.80
N LEU A 184 -1.91 29.61 -2.42
CA LEU A 184 -1.83 29.47 -3.89
C LEU A 184 -2.90 30.29 -4.61
N LYS A 185 -4.13 30.36 -4.07
CA LYS A 185 -5.20 31.24 -4.60
C LYS A 185 -4.82 32.72 -4.50
N GLU A 186 -4.24 33.16 -3.38
CA GLU A 186 -3.74 34.52 -3.18
C GLU A 186 -2.69 34.88 -4.25
N GLN A 187 -1.82 33.94 -4.60
CA GLN A 187 -0.83 34.08 -5.65
C GLN A 187 -1.41 33.88 -7.08
N ARG A 188 -2.74 33.75 -7.21
CA ARG A 188 -3.48 33.61 -8.45
C ARG A 188 -3.22 32.33 -9.25
N TYR A 189 -2.75 31.28 -8.58
CA TYR A 189 -2.67 29.96 -9.21
C TYR A 189 -4.08 29.34 -9.33
N LYS A 190 -4.36 28.72 -10.50
CA LYS A 190 -5.62 27.99 -10.72
C LYS A 190 -5.53 26.62 -10.10
N ILE A 191 -6.00 26.50 -8.87
CA ILE A 191 -6.02 25.22 -8.13
C ILE A 191 -7.43 24.94 -7.59
N ARG A 192 -7.69 23.69 -7.29
CA ARG A 192 -8.94 23.21 -6.70
C ARG A 192 -8.64 22.52 -5.38
N GLY A 193 -9.15 23.06 -4.30
CA GLY A 193 -9.19 22.37 -3.02
C GLY A 193 -10.33 21.34 -3.00
N VAL A 194 -10.11 20.21 -2.37
CA VAL A 194 -11.08 19.14 -2.17
C VAL A 194 -11.04 18.71 -0.72
N ASN A 195 -12.19 18.80 -0.05
CA ASN A 195 -12.34 18.27 1.30
C ASN A 195 -13.01 16.89 1.23
N PHE A 196 -12.28 15.84 1.63
CA PHE A 196 -12.80 14.46 1.62
C PHE A 196 -13.96 14.22 2.60
N GLY A 197 -14.14 15.09 3.59
CA GLY A 197 -15.31 15.07 4.47
C GLY A 197 -16.61 15.55 3.82
N ASN A 198 -16.55 16.15 2.63
CA ASN A 198 -17.73 16.62 1.92
C ASN A 198 -18.43 15.46 1.21
N LYS A 199 -19.77 15.58 1.10
CA LYS A 199 -20.56 14.60 0.34
C LYS A 199 -20.16 14.59 -1.13
N SER A 200 -20.10 13.39 -1.72
CA SER A 200 -19.86 13.22 -3.14
C SER A 200 -20.93 13.91 -3.98
N ILE A 201 -20.53 14.57 -5.06
CA ILE A 201 -21.45 15.19 -6.04
C ILE A 201 -22.25 14.12 -6.79
N LYS A 202 -21.69 12.91 -6.94
CA LYS A 202 -22.31 11.76 -7.59
C LYS A 202 -22.14 10.50 -6.72
N PRO A 203 -22.91 10.37 -5.63
CA PRO A 203 -22.71 9.32 -4.62
C PRO A 203 -22.87 7.88 -5.15
N LEU A 204 -23.53 7.69 -6.29
CA LEU A 204 -23.66 6.38 -6.95
C LEU A 204 -22.43 5.99 -7.79
N MET A 205 -21.54 6.95 -8.10
CA MET A 205 -20.34 6.72 -8.91
C MET A 205 -19.05 6.86 -8.11
N TYR A 206 -19.08 7.65 -7.04
CA TYR A 206 -17.92 7.96 -6.21
C TYR A 206 -18.35 7.82 -4.75
N GLY A 207 -17.72 6.90 -4.03
CA GLY A 207 -17.87 6.84 -2.58
C GLY A 207 -17.30 8.10 -1.91
N ASN A 208 -17.73 8.35 -0.70
CA ASN A 208 -17.08 9.35 0.16
C ASN A 208 -15.84 8.75 0.76
#